data_ac3159fa787b7520f9f0d2159cfd06e1
#
_entry.id   ac3159fa787b7520f9f0d2159cfd06e1
#
_cell.length_a   1.000
_cell.length_b   1.000
_cell.length_c   1.000
_cell.angle_alpha   90.00
_cell.angle_beta   90.00
_cell.angle_gamma   90.00
#
_symmetry.space_group_name_H-M   'P 1'
#
loop_
_entity.id
_entity.type
_entity.pdbx_description
1 polymer ?
#
loop_
_entity_poly.entity_id
_entity_poly.type
_entity_poly.pdbx_seq_one_letter_code
_entity_poly.pdbx_strand_id
1 'polypeptide(L)'
;MEILKMVEVKYKSVFEMPFLFITIFSLLGFVFVPIWGMLKALWDVFNVGMDVESIKLFVLCAVILVAFGIAVVAFKSNVKWIFDDTGITMKCSVKLFSKTLLDKVQCFRWNEIVQLDFYPIGVFAFYKLGNRWLREVSLSAFHTNKKEALEFAVTKLPYYKISDVARQKLRKKYGIIVKESSTY
;
A
#
# COMPACT_ATOMS: atom_id res chain seq x y z
N MET A 1 36.03 -2.20 5.18
CA MET A 1 34.68 -2.15 5.84
C MET A 1 33.68 -1.79 4.76
N GLU A 2 33.07 -2.80 4.12
CA GLU A 2 32.02 -2.55 3.12
C GLU A 2 30.82 -1.93 3.84
N ILE A 3 30.45 -0.73 3.42
CA ILE A 3 29.23 -0.09 3.92
C ILE A 3 28.06 -0.95 3.42
N LEU A 4 27.42 -1.66 4.32
CA LEU A 4 26.18 -2.43 4.03
C LEU A 4 25.21 -1.51 3.31
N LYS A 5 25.07 -1.70 2.01
CA LYS A 5 24.14 -0.91 1.20
C LYS A 5 22.73 -1.33 1.54
N MET A 6 21.97 -0.45 2.16
CA MET A 6 20.59 -0.66 2.54
C MET A 6 19.70 0.37 1.83
N VAL A 7 18.65 -0.08 1.19
CA VAL A 7 17.66 0.80 0.53
C VAL A 7 16.33 0.69 1.25
N GLU A 8 15.89 1.77 1.86
CA GLU A 8 14.58 1.85 2.51
C GLU A 8 13.54 2.42 1.52
N VAL A 9 12.45 1.70 1.37
CA VAL A 9 11.31 2.05 0.52
C VAL A 9 10.08 2.24 1.37
N LYS A 10 9.41 3.38 1.21
CA LYS A 10 8.15 3.71 1.89
C LYS A 10 7.10 4.11 0.88
N TYR A 11 5.83 4.08 1.26
CA TYR A 11 4.82 4.79 0.49
C TYR A 11 5.09 6.31 0.54
N LYS A 12 4.83 7.00 -0.56
CA LYS A 12 4.79 8.47 -0.57
C LYS A 12 3.70 8.94 0.39
N SER A 13 3.97 10.00 1.15
CA SER A 13 3.14 10.45 2.28
C SER A 13 1.64 10.63 2.00
N VAL A 14 1.26 10.91 0.76
CA VAL A 14 -0.15 11.02 0.32
C VAL A 14 -0.83 9.64 0.19
N PHE A 15 -0.04 8.54 0.18
CA PHE A 15 -0.52 7.17 -0.04
C PHE A 15 0.01 6.20 1.01
N GLU A 16 0.24 6.68 2.24
CA GLU A 16 0.77 5.84 3.33
C GLU A 16 -0.16 4.70 3.75
N MET A 17 -1.32 4.54 3.06
CA MET A 17 -2.24 3.45 3.32
C MET A 17 -2.53 2.63 2.07
N PRO A 18 -2.06 1.36 1.97
CA PRO A 18 -2.63 0.40 1.01
C PRO A 18 -4.13 0.16 1.27
N PHE A 19 -4.60 0.46 2.48
CA PHE A 19 -6.01 0.54 2.85
C PHE A 19 -6.74 1.74 2.22
N LEU A 20 -6.03 2.73 1.69
CA LEU A 20 -6.68 3.95 1.21
C LEU A 20 -7.63 3.69 0.04
N PHE A 21 -7.34 2.73 -0.84
CA PHE A 21 -8.26 2.38 -1.93
C PHE A 21 -9.52 1.66 -1.42
N ILE A 22 -9.38 0.69 -0.51
CA ILE A 22 -10.54 0.06 0.13
C ILE A 22 -11.26 1.08 1.02
N THR A 23 -10.50 1.93 1.71
CA THR A 23 -11.02 2.99 2.55
C THR A 23 -11.66 4.11 1.72
N ILE A 24 -11.14 4.51 0.57
CA ILE A 24 -11.78 5.52 -0.30
C ILE A 24 -13.11 4.99 -0.86
N PHE A 25 -13.21 3.74 -1.30
CA PHE A 25 -14.48 3.17 -1.73
C PHE A 25 -15.46 2.96 -0.56
N SER A 26 -14.99 2.52 0.59
CA SER A 26 -15.81 2.50 1.81
C SER A 26 -16.16 3.90 2.29
N LEU A 27 -15.20 4.84 2.21
CA LEU A 27 -15.34 6.26 2.50
C LEU A 27 -16.42 6.91 1.63
N LEU A 28 -16.44 6.65 0.34
CA LEU A 28 -17.46 7.17 -0.56
C LEU A 28 -18.84 6.72 -0.06
N GLY A 29 -19.04 5.46 0.29
CA GLY A 29 -20.29 4.98 0.89
C GLY A 29 -20.57 5.59 2.26
N PHE A 30 -19.62 5.56 3.19
CA PHE A 30 -19.79 6.07 4.55
C PHE A 30 -19.86 7.60 4.66
N VAL A 31 -19.40 8.34 3.67
CA VAL A 31 -19.47 9.80 3.63
C VAL A 31 -20.63 10.28 2.75
N PHE A 32 -20.79 9.70 1.56
CA PHE A 32 -21.85 10.14 0.64
C PHE A 32 -23.26 9.81 1.15
N VAL A 33 -23.46 8.63 1.74
CA VAL A 33 -24.78 8.26 2.27
C VAL A 33 -25.23 9.17 3.41
N PRO A 34 -24.39 9.46 4.44
CA PRO A 34 -24.77 10.42 5.48
C PRO A 34 -24.92 11.84 4.96
N ILE A 35 -24.06 12.33 4.05
CA ILE A 35 -24.22 13.66 3.46
C ILE A 35 -25.54 13.77 2.71
N TRP A 36 -25.86 12.76 1.89
CA TRP A 36 -27.14 12.72 1.20
C TRP A 36 -28.33 12.67 2.17
N GLY A 37 -28.22 11.88 3.25
CA GLY A 37 -29.22 11.83 4.32
C GLY A 37 -29.40 13.18 5.01
N MET A 38 -28.31 13.91 5.29
CA MET A 38 -28.38 15.25 5.86
C MET A 38 -29.04 16.25 4.89
N LEU A 39 -28.66 16.23 3.60
CA LEU A 39 -29.24 17.10 2.58
C LEU A 39 -30.73 16.82 2.42
N LYS A 40 -31.16 15.55 2.41
CA LYS A 40 -32.56 15.15 2.38
C LYS A 40 -33.29 15.65 3.61
N ALA A 41 -32.78 15.44 4.80
CA ALA A 41 -33.39 15.91 6.04
C ALA A 41 -33.56 17.43 6.07
N LEU A 42 -32.56 18.19 5.59
CA LEU A 42 -32.66 19.64 5.42
C LEU A 42 -33.74 20.03 4.41
N TRP A 43 -33.78 19.32 3.27
CA TRP A 43 -34.81 19.57 2.25
C TRP A 43 -36.23 19.33 2.79
N ASP A 44 -36.44 18.24 3.55
CA ASP A 44 -37.70 17.92 4.16
C ASP A 44 -38.13 18.98 5.19
N VAL A 45 -37.19 19.44 6.03
CA VAL A 45 -37.42 20.54 6.98
C VAL A 45 -37.84 21.85 6.28
N PHE A 46 -37.24 22.18 5.14
CA PHE A 46 -37.56 23.40 4.40
C PHE A 46 -38.92 23.33 3.69
N ASN A 47 -39.33 22.15 3.20
CA ASN A 47 -40.54 22.02 2.39
C ASN A 47 -41.76 21.51 3.15
N VAL A 48 -41.58 20.67 4.17
CA VAL A 48 -42.65 19.99 4.92
C VAL A 48 -42.77 20.55 6.34
N GLY A 49 -41.71 21.17 6.83
CA GLY A 49 -41.61 21.66 8.19
C GLY A 49 -40.75 20.75 9.07
N MET A 50 -40.47 21.22 10.28
CA MET A 50 -39.59 20.55 11.22
C MET A 50 -40.32 19.35 11.84
N ASP A 51 -40.03 18.16 11.39
CA ASP A 51 -40.52 16.92 12.02
C ASP A 51 -39.39 16.22 12.83
N VAL A 52 -39.81 15.39 13.78
CA VAL A 52 -38.90 14.68 14.69
C VAL A 52 -38.04 13.66 13.95
N GLU A 53 -38.55 13.06 12.88
CA GLU A 53 -37.81 12.03 12.13
C GLU A 53 -36.69 12.65 11.28
N SER A 54 -36.91 13.81 10.66
CA SER A 54 -35.88 14.56 9.93
C SER A 54 -34.75 15.01 10.86
N ILE A 55 -35.08 15.44 12.08
CA ILE A 55 -34.07 15.83 13.09
C ILE A 55 -33.23 14.60 13.52
N LYS A 56 -33.88 13.47 13.80
CA LYS A 56 -33.18 12.22 14.16
C LYS A 56 -32.25 11.77 13.06
N LEU A 57 -32.70 11.78 11.81
CA LEU A 57 -31.88 11.41 10.67
C LEU A 57 -30.62 12.32 10.54
N PHE A 58 -30.82 13.64 10.67
CA PHE A 58 -29.74 14.61 10.61
C PHE A 58 -28.70 14.36 11.70
N VAL A 59 -29.13 14.19 12.95
CA VAL A 59 -28.26 13.93 14.10
C VAL A 59 -27.50 12.61 13.91
N LEU A 60 -28.17 11.54 13.48
CA LEU A 60 -27.55 10.24 13.24
C LEU A 60 -26.44 10.35 12.18
N CYS A 61 -26.73 11.00 11.06
CA CYS A 61 -25.75 11.21 9.99
C CYS A 61 -24.55 12.05 10.45
N ALA A 62 -24.80 13.10 11.23
CA ALA A 62 -23.73 13.93 11.81
C ALA A 62 -22.83 13.13 12.76
N VAL A 63 -23.41 12.30 13.63
CA VAL A 63 -22.64 11.41 14.55
C VAL A 63 -21.78 10.42 13.76
N ILE A 64 -22.32 9.82 12.70
CA ILE A 64 -21.55 8.89 11.84
C ILE A 64 -20.36 9.60 11.20
N LEU A 65 -20.55 10.81 10.65
CA LEU A 65 -19.47 11.59 10.03
C LEU A 65 -18.37 11.97 11.04
N VAL A 66 -18.76 12.41 12.24
CA VAL A 66 -17.80 12.75 13.31
C VAL A 66 -17.02 11.52 13.75
N ALA A 67 -17.71 10.40 14.02
CA ALA A 67 -17.06 9.14 14.42
C ALA A 67 -16.09 8.65 13.36
N PHE A 68 -16.47 8.76 12.09
CA PHE A 68 -15.61 8.41 10.96
C PHE A 68 -14.38 9.33 10.89
N GLY A 69 -14.55 10.64 11.01
CA GLY A 69 -13.46 11.60 11.03
C GLY A 69 -12.43 11.31 12.14
N ILE A 70 -12.92 11.00 13.34
CA ILE A 70 -12.07 10.57 14.48
C ILE A 70 -11.32 9.27 14.11
N ALA A 71 -11.99 8.28 13.54
CA ALA A 71 -11.36 7.01 13.16
C ALA A 71 -10.24 7.23 12.12
N VAL A 72 -10.44 8.05 11.11
CA VAL A 72 -9.42 8.37 10.09
C VAL A 72 -8.19 9.02 10.70
N VAL A 73 -8.37 9.98 11.61
CA VAL A 73 -7.25 10.67 12.26
C VAL A 73 -6.51 9.75 13.25
N ALA A 74 -7.27 8.88 13.93
CA ALA A 74 -6.72 8.00 14.94
C ALA A 74 -5.93 6.81 14.36
N PHE A 75 -6.26 6.41 13.12
CA PHE A 75 -5.69 5.21 12.51
C PHE A 75 -4.44 5.57 11.71
N LYS A 76 -3.28 5.08 12.15
CA LYS A 76 -2.00 5.25 11.44
C LYS A 76 -1.42 3.90 11.07
N SER A 77 -1.19 3.68 9.80
CA SER A 77 -0.44 2.53 9.32
C SER A 77 0.88 2.97 8.71
N ASN A 78 1.95 2.26 9.04
CA ASN A 78 3.27 2.48 8.47
C ASN A 78 3.76 1.15 7.91
N VAL A 79 3.88 1.09 6.58
CA VAL A 79 4.42 -0.07 5.89
C VAL A 79 5.67 0.37 5.15
N LYS A 80 6.77 -0.31 5.42
CA LYS A 80 8.05 -0.06 4.77
C LYS A 80 8.73 -1.36 4.37
N TRP A 81 9.50 -1.28 3.31
CA TRP A 81 10.36 -2.35 2.83
C TRP A 81 11.80 -1.91 2.94
N ILE A 82 12.64 -2.79 3.43
CA ILE A 82 14.08 -2.61 3.55
C ILE A 82 14.73 -3.66 2.66
N PHE A 83 15.48 -3.20 1.68
CA PHE A 83 16.27 -4.03 0.78
C PHE A 83 17.69 -4.02 1.30
N ASP A 84 18.20 -5.17 1.69
CA ASP A 84 19.54 -5.36 2.19
C ASP A 84 20.19 -6.62 1.60
N ASP A 85 21.40 -6.93 2.01
CA ASP A 85 22.15 -8.08 1.47
C ASP A 85 21.49 -9.43 1.78
N THR A 86 20.66 -9.50 2.80
CA THR A 86 19.96 -10.73 3.21
C THR A 86 18.66 -10.96 2.45
N GLY A 87 18.00 -9.88 2.02
CA GLY A 87 16.72 -9.96 1.35
C GLY A 87 15.88 -8.69 1.40
N ILE A 88 14.57 -8.88 1.35
CA ILE A 88 13.56 -7.82 1.46
C ILE A 88 12.83 -8.00 2.78
N THR A 89 13.00 -7.07 3.71
CA THR A 89 12.31 -7.07 5.00
C THR A 89 11.12 -6.11 4.94
N MET A 90 9.92 -6.63 5.06
CA MET A 90 8.68 -5.85 5.18
C MET A 90 8.39 -5.61 6.67
N LYS A 91 8.29 -4.36 7.07
CA LYS A 91 7.82 -3.95 8.40
C LYS A 91 6.47 -3.29 8.25
N CYS A 92 5.45 -3.84 8.91
CA CYS A 92 4.09 -3.29 8.93
C CYS A 92 3.72 -2.99 10.36
N SER A 93 3.49 -1.73 10.68
CA SER A 93 3.04 -1.28 11.99
C SER A 93 1.72 -0.53 11.84
N VAL A 94 0.72 -0.95 12.58
CA VAL A 94 -0.60 -0.31 12.62
C VAL A 94 -0.82 0.23 14.02
N LYS A 95 -1.14 1.51 14.13
CA LYS A 95 -1.41 2.18 15.40
C LYS A 95 -2.80 2.78 15.39
N LEU A 96 -3.47 2.69 16.54
CA LEU A 96 -4.69 3.42 16.83
C LEU A 96 -4.37 4.38 17.98
N PHE A 97 -4.43 5.70 17.72
CA PHE A 97 -3.86 6.72 18.60
C PHE A 97 -2.38 6.42 18.90
N SER A 98 -2.05 6.18 20.17
CA SER A 98 -0.70 5.82 20.62
C SER A 98 -0.48 4.31 20.77
N LYS A 99 -1.55 3.49 20.74
CA LYS A 99 -1.45 2.03 20.90
C LYS A 99 -1.10 1.33 19.60
N THR A 100 -0.09 0.49 19.61
CA THR A 100 0.24 -0.40 18.50
C THR A 100 -0.75 -1.57 18.50
N LEU A 101 -1.55 -1.68 17.43
CA LEU A 101 -2.49 -2.78 17.23
C LEU A 101 -1.83 -3.96 16.52
N LEU A 102 -0.93 -3.67 15.61
CA LEU A 102 -0.20 -4.66 14.81
C LEU A 102 1.23 -4.19 14.64
N ASP A 103 2.17 -5.09 14.90
CA ASP A 103 3.57 -4.93 14.52
C ASP A 103 4.05 -6.25 13.92
N LYS A 104 4.22 -6.28 12.61
CA LYS A 104 4.57 -7.48 11.87
C LYS A 104 5.81 -7.22 11.04
N VAL A 105 6.79 -8.12 11.20
CA VAL A 105 7.99 -8.15 10.37
C VAL A 105 7.97 -9.44 9.55
N GLN A 106 8.21 -9.31 8.26
CA GLN A 106 8.29 -10.44 7.33
C GLN A 106 9.53 -10.28 6.47
N CYS A 107 10.36 -11.32 6.40
CA CYS A 107 11.56 -11.34 5.60
C CYS A 107 11.41 -12.26 4.39
N PHE A 108 11.88 -11.80 3.23
CA PHE A 108 11.98 -12.51 1.98
C PHE A 108 13.46 -12.58 1.59
N ARG A 109 14.12 -13.69 1.90
CA ARG A 109 15.53 -13.86 1.54
C ARG A 109 15.69 -13.95 0.02
N TRP A 110 16.80 -13.46 -0.53
CA TRP A 110 17.04 -13.45 -1.99
C TRP A 110 16.96 -14.83 -2.62
N ASN A 111 17.46 -15.88 -1.94
CA ASN A 111 17.37 -17.26 -2.41
C ASN A 111 15.94 -17.81 -2.44
N GLU A 112 15.04 -17.31 -1.58
CA GLU A 112 13.64 -17.73 -1.50
C GLU A 112 12.75 -17.03 -2.55
N ILE A 113 13.23 -15.95 -3.16
CA ILE A 113 12.53 -15.25 -4.24
C ILE A 113 12.63 -16.11 -5.50
N VAL A 114 11.49 -16.52 -6.02
CA VAL A 114 11.40 -17.38 -7.21
C VAL A 114 11.34 -16.55 -8.48
N GLN A 115 10.71 -15.37 -8.44
CA GLN A 115 10.52 -14.53 -9.61
C GLN A 115 10.34 -13.05 -9.25
N LEU A 116 10.87 -12.18 -10.09
CA LEU A 116 10.52 -10.77 -10.20
C LEU A 116 9.73 -10.56 -11.48
N ASP A 117 8.51 -10.03 -11.36
CA ASP A 117 7.64 -9.77 -12.50
C ASP A 117 7.15 -8.32 -12.55
N PHE A 118 6.51 -7.93 -13.64
CA PHE A 118 5.92 -6.62 -13.83
C PHE A 118 4.48 -6.72 -14.32
N TYR A 119 3.56 -6.13 -13.57
CA TYR A 119 2.15 -6.04 -13.95
C TYR A 119 1.85 -4.79 -14.79
N PRO A 120 0.87 -4.87 -15.72
CA PRO A 120 0.45 -3.74 -16.56
C PRO A 120 0.06 -2.49 -15.79
N ILE A 121 -0.44 -2.65 -14.56
CA ILE A 121 -0.79 -1.55 -13.63
C ILE A 121 0.42 -0.78 -13.08
N GLY A 122 1.63 -1.08 -13.53
CA GLY A 122 2.84 -0.35 -13.15
C GLY A 122 3.54 -0.87 -11.88
N VAL A 123 3.23 -2.09 -11.46
CA VAL A 123 3.74 -2.71 -10.24
C VAL A 123 4.80 -3.74 -10.57
N PHE A 124 5.95 -3.69 -9.86
CA PHE A 124 6.91 -4.78 -9.81
C PHE A 124 6.62 -5.66 -8.61
N ALA A 125 6.59 -6.97 -8.81
CA ALA A 125 6.24 -7.95 -7.80
C ALA A 125 7.36 -8.99 -7.63
N PHE A 126 7.77 -9.19 -6.37
CA PHE A 126 8.73 -10.22 -5.96
C PHE A 126 7.94 -11.37 -5.36
N TYR A 127 8.05 -12.55 -5.95
CA TYR A 127 7.33 -13.73 -5.50
C TYR A 127 8.22 -14.65 -4.68
N LYS A 128 7.66 -15.13 -3.58
CA LYS A 128 8.24 -16.19 -2.74
C LYS A 128 7.32 -17.38 -2.70
N LEU A 129 7.87 -18.58 -2.82
CA LEU A 129 7.12 -19.82 -2.61
C LEU A 129 6.70 -19.91 -1.14
N GLY A 130 5.42 -20.06 -0.89
CA GLY A 130 4.85 -20.31 0.45
C GLY A 130 4.18 -21.67 0.53
N ASN A 131 3.86 -22.17 1.75
CA ASN A 131 3.31 -23.51 1.98
C ASN A 131 2.01 -23.84 1.23
N ARG A 132 1.28 -22.84 0.72
CA ARG A 132 0.04 -23.01 -0.09
C ARG A 132 -0.18 -21.89 -1.11
N TRP A 133 0.51 -20.74 -0.97
CA TRP A 133 0.27 -19.57 -1.81
C TRP A 133 1.58 -18.84 -2.08
N LEU A 134 1.72 -18.30 -3.27
CA LEU A 134 2.78 -17.34 -3.58
C LEU A 134 2.61 -16.12 -2.67
N ARG A 135 3.65 -15.81 -1.92
CA ARG A 135 3.72 -14.55 -1.16
C ARG A 135 4.38 -13.50 -2.03
N GLU A 136 3.87 -12.30 -1.99
CA GLU A 136 4.26 -11.21 -2.87
C GLU A 136 4.71 -9.99 -2.07
N VAL A 137 5.80 -9.38 -2.53
CA VAL A 137 6.17 -8.00 -2.17
C VAL A 137 6.07 -7.16 -3.44
N SER A 138 5.21 -6.16 -3.44
CA SER A 138 4.95 -5.34 -4.62
C SER A 138 5.44 -3.90 -4.46
N LEU A 139 6.07 -3.38 -5.51
CA LEU A 139 6.54 -2.00 -5.62
C LEU A 139 5.76 -1.26 -6.70
N SER A 140 4.87 -0.37 -6.30
CA SER A 140 4.07 0.49 -7.19
C SER A 140 4.74 1.84 -7.46
N ALA A 141 4.10 2.67 -8.26
CA ALA A 141 4.55 4.04 -8.52
C ALA A 141 4.47 4.95 -7.28
N PHE A 142 3.74 4.51 -6.25
CA PHE A 142 3.53 5.28 -5.01
C PHE A 142 4.63 5.08 -3.97
N HIS A 143 5.66 4.28 -4.26
CA HIS A 143 6.78 4.06 -3.36
C HIS A 143 7.91 5.07 -3.62
N THR A 144 8.56 5.49 -2.53
CA THR A 144 9.82 6.23 -2.60
C THR A 144 10.97 5.30 -2.94
N ASN A 145 12.09 5.83 -3.44
CA ASN A 145 13.33 5.08 -3.71
C ASN A 145 13.14 3.78 -4.51
N LYS A 146 12.05 3.72 -5.31
CA LYS A 146 11.72 2.52 -6.08
C LYS A 146 12.81 2.15 -7.08
N LYS A 147 13.43 3.14 -7.72
CA LYS A 147 14.48 2.90 -8.71
C LYS A 147 15.69 2.25 -8.04
N GLU A 148 16.16 2.83 -6.95
CA GLU A 148 17.31 2.35 -6.18
C GLU A 148 17.07 0.93 -5.63
N ALA A 149 15.84 0.65 -5.16
CA ALA A 149 15.46 -0.68 -4.69
C ALA A 149 15.46 -1.72 -5.81
N LEU A 150 14.98 -1.35 -7.01
CA LEU A 150 15.01 -2.22 -8.18
C LEU A 150 16.43 -2.45 -8.70
N GLU A 151 17.27 -1.41 -8.74
CA GLU A 151 18.69 -1.53 -9.07
C GLU A 151 19.39 -2.48 -8.11
N PHE A 152 19.16 -2.32 -6.80
CA PHE A 152 19.73 -3.19 -5.79
C PHE A 152 19.24 -4.64 -5.94
N ALA A 153 17.92 -4.85 -6.14
CA ALA A 153 17.34 -6.18 -6.31
C ALA A 153 17.90 -6.91 -7.54
N VAL A 154 18.13 -6.20 -8.64
CA VAL A 154 18.70 -6.76 -9.88
C VAL A 154 20.13 -7.25 -9.65
N THR A 155 20.91 -6.65 -8.76
CA THR A 155 22.26 -7.15 -8.41
C THR A 155 22.23 -8.43 -7.58
N LYS A 156 21.11 -8.73 -6.93
CA LYS A 156 20.96 -9.89 -6.03
C LYS A 156 20.19 -11.06 -6.66
N LEU A 157 19.40 -10.79 -7.70
CA LEU A 157 18.59 -11.82 -8.36
C LEU A 157 19.30 -12.33 -9.62
N PRO A 158 19.38 -13.65 -9.82
CA PRO A 158 19.83 -14.23 -11.07
C PRO A 158 18.94 -13.83 -12.25
N TYR A 159 19.51 -13.71 -13.44
CA TYR A 159 18.82 -13.31 -14.67
C TYR A 159 17.52 -14.09 -14.93
N TYR A 160 17.57 -15.43 -14.75
CA TYR A 160 16.42 -16.31 -15.02
C TYR A 160 15.25 -16.12 -14.04
N LYS A 161 15.48 -15.47 -12.89
CA LYS A 161 14.41 -15.12 -11.94
C LYS A 161 13.71 -13.79 -12.27
N ILE A 162 14.16 -13.06 -13.28
CA ILE A 162 13.56 -11.80 -13.70
C ILE A 162 12.84 -12.01 -15.02
N SER A 163 11.51 -11.88 -15.03
CA SER A 163 10.71 -12.11 -16.24
C SER A 163 11.10 -11.17 -17.39
N ASP A 164 10.87 -11.59 -18.63
CA ASP A 164 11.14 -10.78 -19.83
C ASP A 164 10.42 -9.44 -19.77
N VAL A 165 9.18 -9.45 -19.30
CA VAL A 165 8.37 -8.24 -19.15
C VAL A 165 9.00 -7.29 -18.15
N ALA A 166 9.45 -7.82 -17.01
CA ALA A 166 10.13 -7.02 -15.99
C ALA A 166 11.46 -6.45 -16.53
N ARG A 167 12.30 -7.26 -17.21
CA ARG A 167 13.57 -6.81 -17.82
C ARG A 167 13.35 -5.68 -18.82
N GLN A 168 12.35 -5.83 -19.70
CA GLN A 168 12.02 -4.81 -20.69
C GLN A 168 11.56 -3.49 -20.04
N LYS A 169 10.76 -3.57 -18.97
CA LYS A 169 10.30 -2.37 -18.22
C LYS A 169 11.40 -1.74 -17.40
N LEU A 170 12.26 -2.52 -16.75
CA LEU A 170 13.44 -2.04 -16.04
C LEU A 170 14.33 -1.22 -16.98
N ARG A 171 14.62 -1.75 -18.17
CA ARG A 171 15.41 -1.05 -19.19
C ARG A 171 14.72 0.22 -19.69
N LYS A 172 13.46 0.12 -20.14
CA LYS A 172 12.75 1.25 -20.78
C LYS A 172 12.43 2.39 -19.81
N LYS A 173 12.03 2.06 -18.58
CA LYS A 173 11.51 3.06 -17.63
C LYS A 173 12.58 3.59 -16.67
N TYR A 174 13.54 2.76 -16.30
CA TYR A 174 14.52 3.09 -15.26
C TYR A 174 15.96 3.11 -15.76
N GLY A 175 16.22 2.66 -16.99
CA GLY A 175 17.58 2.53 -17.54
C GLY A 175 18.38 1.38 -16.91
N ILE A 176 17.72 0.47 -16.19
CA ILE A 176 18.36 -0.64 -15.49
C ILE A 176 18.57 -1.80 -16.48
N ILE A 177 19.82 -2.17 -16.71
CA ILE A 177 20.21 -3.28 -17.58
C ILE A 177 20.48 -4.51 -16.71
N VAL A 178 19.66 -5.54 -16.90
CA VAL A 178 19.88 -6.85 -16.26
C VAL A 178 20.89 -7.61 -17.11
N LYS A 179 22.08 -7.84 -16.56
CA LYS A 179 23.11 -8.62 -17.26
C LYS A 179 22.81 -10.11 -17.10
N GLU A 180 22.92 -10.87 -18.20
CA GLU A 180 23.09 -12.31 -18.09
C GLU A 180 24.40 -12.57 -17.35
N SER A 181 24.31 -12.97 -16.08
CA SER A 181 25.48 -13.52 -15.42
C SER A 181 25.77 -14.86 -16.13
N SER A 182 26.86 -14.93 -16.85
CA SER A 182 27.43 -16.20 -17.26
C SER A 182 27.79 -16.97 -16.00
N THR A 183 26.82 -17.72 -15.49
CA THR A 183 27.08 -18.73 -14.46
C THR A 183 27.72 -19.91 -15.18
N TYR A 184 29.05 -19.95 -15.14
CA TYR A 184 29.81 -21.16 -15.33
C TYR A 184 29.81 -21.95 -14.03
#